data_771836986a2bb1d3015c8eb70d2c7ab3
#
_entry.id   771836986a2bb1d3015c8eb70d2c7ab3
#
_cell.length_a   1.000
_cell.length_b   1.000
_cell.length_c   1.000
_cell.angle_alpha   90.00
_cell.angle_beta   90.00
_cell.angle_gamma   90.00
#
_symmetry.space_group_name_H-M   'P 1'
#
loop_
_entity.id
_entity.type
_entity.pdbx_description
1 polymer ?
#
loop_
_entity_poly.entity_id
_entity_poly.type
_entity_poly.pdbx_seq_one_letter_code
_entity_poly.pdbx_strand_id
1 'polypeptide(L)'
;MGITRGDTVMVMADLTRIAWRAKRNGDRFDPRVLLESFIDAVGPDGSVLVPTYNFDLPDGAYWNLRNTPTMSGALGNAALAHPAFKRTPHPLHSFAVSGSAAMELSSSLEASSFGPASPFGYLYQHRGVLVTLDLPVNNALTFGHFVEERERVAYRYYQAMRFNYTDATGVASVREFRIFTKRLGHHMDFTPMETALERAGALRRGVFDGTRWIHIDLAAAYPVIAENLRSGGSVGVHQFRWYWWVRDHIKHLLAKARGVVPPTDHAARKP
;
A
#
# COMPACT_ATOMS: atom_id res chain seq x y z
N MET A 1 12.38 12.13 12.49
CA MET A 1 12.05 10.93 11.70
C MET A 1 13.19 10.54 10.76
N GLY A 2 14.21 11.38 10.58
CA GLY A 2 15.42 11.07 9.79
C GLY A 2 15.21 11.11 8.28
N ILE A 3 14.24 11.88 7.83
CA ILE A 3 14.03 12.17 6.39
C ILE A 3 15.04 13.24 5.99
N THR A 4 15.65 13.06 4.82
CA THR A 4 16.65 13.97 4.27
C THR A 4 16.33 14.36 2.82
N ARG A 5 16.98 15.39 2.31
CA ARG A 5 16.84 15.80 0.91
C ARG A 5 17.25 14.66 -0.02
N GLY A 6 16.48 14.46 -1.08
CA GLY A 6 16.68 13.38 -2.04
C GLY A 6 15.98 12.06 -1.68
N ASP A 7 15.42 11.94 -0.47
CA ASP A 7 14.75 10.70 -0.07
C ASP A 7 13.47 10.44 -0.89
N THR A 8 13.19 9.17 -1.12
CA THR A 8 11.91 8.68 -1.64
C THR A 8 11.10 8.14 -0.47
N VAL A 9 10.03 8.83 -0.09
CA VAL A 9 9.28 8.56 1.15
C VAL A 9 7.84 8.13 0.84
N MET A 10 7.46 6.94 1.26
CA MET A 10 6.07 6.52 1.35
C MET A 10 5.50 6.97 2.69
N VAL A 11 4.40 7.73 2.67
CA VAL A 11 3.77 8.27 3.88
C VAL A 11 2.39 7.67 4.09
N MET A 12 2.16 7.11 5.27
CA MET A 12 0.86 6.62 5.72
C MET A 12 0.52 7.18 7.11
N ALA A 13 -0.72 7.56 7.35
CA ALA A 13 -1.10 8.16 8.62
C ALA A 13 -2.55 7.86 9.02
N ASP A 14 -2.76 7.61 10.31
CA ASP A 14 -4.05 7.82 10.95
C ASP A 14 -4.07 9.24 11.54
N LEU A 15 -4.78 10.13 10.86
CA LEU A 15 -4.83 11.55 11.22
C LEU A 15 -5.82 11.87 12.35
N THR A 16 -6.56 10.88 12.85
CA THR A 16 -7.64 11.09 13.84
C THR A 16 -7.14 11.77 15.10
N ARG A 17 -6.03 11.29 15.68
CA ARG A 17 -5.46 11.85 16.91
C ARG A 17 -4.84 13.23 16.70
N ILE A 18 -4.17 13.44 15.57
CA ILE A 18 -3.56 14.72 15.21
C ILE A 18 -4.67 15.78 15.07
N ALA A 19 -5.71 15.48 14.29
CA ALA A 19 -6.84 16.37 14.11
C ALA A 19 -7.59 16.68 15.42
N TRP A 20 -7.74 15.67 16.28
CA TRP A 20 -8.38 15.86 17.58
C TRP A 20 -7.55 16.75 18.52
N ARG A 21 -6.22 16.59 18.56
CA ARG A 21 -5.34 17.48 19.34
C ARG A 21 -5.39 18.91 18.85
N ALA A 22 -5.28 19.12 17.54
CA ALA A 22 -5.41 20.45 16.97
C ALA A 22 -6.73 21.11 17.39
N LYS A 23 -7.85 20.39 17.26
CA LYS A 23 -9.16 20.89 17.68
C LYS A 23 -9.22 21.25 19.18
N ARG A 24 -8.60 20.46 20.06
CA ARG A 24 -8.53 20.75 21.50
C ARG A 24 -7.74 22.02 21.80
N ASN A 25 -6.72 22.32 21.01
CA ASN A 25 -5.89 23.51 21.15
C ASN A 25 -6.51 24.75 20.47
N GLY A 26 -7.71 24.63 19.89
CA GLY A 26 -8.37 25.71 19.16
C GLY A 26 -7.90 25.85 17.70
N ASP A 27 -7.06 24.93 17.22
CA ASP A 27 -6.51 24.94 15.86
C ASP A 27 -7.35 24.08 14.91
N ARG A 28 -7.20 24.35 13.61
CA ARG A 28 -7.73 23.53 12.54
C ARG A 28 -6.61 22.76 11.87
N PHE A 29 -6.66 21.44 11.94
CA PHE A 29 -5.72 20.58 11.21
C PHE A 29 -6.10 20.49 9.72
N ASP A 30 -5.15 20.81 8.85
CA ASP A 30 -5.26 20.59 7.40
C ASP A 30 -4.23 19.53 6.96
N PRO A 31 -4.67 18.38 6.41
CA PRO A 31 -3.75 17.35 5.92
C PRO A 31 -2.78 17.83 4.84
N ARG A 32 -3.10 18.92 4.12
CA ARG A 32 -2.22 19.48 3.08
C ARG A 32 -0.93 20.04 3.67
N VAL A 33 -1.00 20.67 4.83
CA VAL A 33 0.19 21.18 5.54
C VAL A 33 1.15 20.05 5.87
N LEU A 34 0.62 18.88 6.24
CA LEU A 34 1.46 17.70 6.47
C LEU A 34 2.13 17.21 5.17
N LEU A 35 1.39 17.19 4.06
CA LEU A 35 1.95 16.83 2.75
C LEU A 35 3.06 17.79 2.32
N GLU A 36 2.83 19.09 2.45
CA GLU A 36 3.80 20.15 2.15
C GLU A 36 5.06 19.99 3.00
N SER A 37 4.92 19.69 4.29
CA SER A 37 6.06 19.43 5.19
C SER A 37 6.93 18.24 4.73
N PHE A 38 6.33 17.19 4.18
CA PHE A 38 7.09 16.08 3.60
C PHE A 38 7.74 16.45 2.27
N ILE A 39 7.05 17.20 1.40
CA ILE A 39 7.60 17.70 0.13
C ILE A 39 8.83 18.58 0.41
N ASP A 40 8.73 19.50 1.36
CA ASP A 40 9.83 20.39 1.76
C ASP A 40 11.01 19.61 2.35
N ALA A 41 10.73 18.60 3.16
CA ALA A 41 11.77 17.77 3.78
C ALA A 41 12.58 16.97 2.76
N VAL A 42 11.92 16.38 1.75
CA VAL A 42 12.63 15.61 0.70
C VAL A 42 13.25 16.51 -0.36
N GLY A 43 12.75 17.74 -0.52
CA GLY A 43 13.24 18.71 -1.51
C GLY A 43 12.98 18.31 -2.96
N PRO A 44 13.55 19.07 -3.93
CA PRO A 44 13.21 18.92 -5.36
C PRO A 44 13.68 17.59 -5.97
N ASP A 45 14.75 16.99 -5.45
CA ASP A 45 15.32 15.74 -5.94
C ASP A 45 14.66 14.50 -5.30
N GLY A 46 13.90 14.71 -4.21
CA GLY A 46 13.19 13.65 -3.50
C GLY A 46 11.79 13.41 -4.03
N SER A 47 11.09 12.46 -3.41
CA SER A 47 9.72 12.10 -3.78
C SER A 47 8.88 11.72 -2.57
N VAL A 48 7.60 12.09 -2.61
CA VAL A 48 6.60 11.70 -1.61
C VAL A 48 5.53 10.84 -2.29
N LEU A 49 5.31 9.64 -1.78
CA LEU A 49 4.32 8.68 -2.24
C LEU A 49 3.26 8.49 -1.15
N VAL A 50 2.01 8.77 -1.46
CA VAL A 50 0.87 8.56 -0.54
C VAL A 50 -0.05 7.50 -1.13
N PRO A 51 -0.33 6.39 -0.43
CA PRO A 51 -1.27 5.39 -0.90
C PRO A 51 -2.65 5.95 -1.15
N THR A 52 -3.23 5.57 -2.30
CA THR A 52 -4.60 5.93 -2.69
C THR A 52 -5.38 4.69 -3.13
N TYR A 53 -5.39 3.68 -2.24
CA TYR A 53 -5.91 2.35 -2.51
C TYR A 53 -7.43 2.29 -2.62
N ASN A 54 -7.91 1.27 -3.36
CA ASN A 54 -9.33 0.96 -3.53
C ASN A 54 -9.53 -0.57 -3.58
N PHE A 55 -9.59 -1.23 -2.43
CA PHE A 55 -9.64 -2.68 -2.33
C PHE A 55 -11.01 -3.29 -2.65
N ASP A 56 -12.09 -2.49 -2.62
CA ASP A 56 -13.47 -2.96 -2.80
C ASP A 56 -13.95 -2.94 -4.25
N LEU A 57 -13.07 -2.60 -5.21
CA LEU A 57 -13.44 -2.59 -6.61
C LEU A 57 -13.57 -4.03 -7.14
N PRO A 58 -14.75 -4.46 -7.62
CA PRO A 58 -14.91 -5.76 -8.25
C PRO A 58 -14.32 -5.80 -9.66
N ASP A 59 -14.18 -7.02 -10.20
CA ASP A 59 -13.89 -7.21 -11.61
C ASP A 59 -14.97 -6.55 -12.47
N GLY A 60 -14.59 -5.89 -13.56
CA GLY A 60 -15.49 -5.10 -14.40
C GLY A 60 -15.85 -3.71 -13.87
N ALA A 61 -15.35 -3.31 -12.69
CA ALA A 61 -15.66 -2.01 -12.11
C ALA A 61 -15.21 -0.85 -13.02
N TYR A 62 -15.92 0.27 -12.91
CA TYR A 62 -15.47 1.52 -13.50
C TYR A 62 -14.40 2.17 -12.63
N TRP A 63 -13.31 2.61 -13.25
CA TRP A 63 -12.26 3.35 -12.58
C TRP A 63 -11.72 4.50 -13.45
N ASN A 64 -11.73 5.69 -12.88
CA ASN A 64 -11.23 6.90 -13.52
C ASN A 64 -10.01 7.40 -12.76
N LEU A 65 -8.89 7.54 -13.47
CA LEU A 65 -7.60 7.93 -12.88
C LEU A 65 -7.68 9.25 -12.11
N ARG A 66 -8.46 10.23 -12.61
CA ARG A 66 -8.58 11.55 -11.99
C ARG A 66 -9.63 11.60 -10.89
N ASN A 67 -10.78 10.94 -11.10
CA ASN A 67 -11.99 11.22 -10.34
C ASN A 67 -12.40 10.13 -9.35
N THR A 68 -11.89 8.88 -9.50
CA THR A 68 -12.23 7.82 -8.54
C THR A 68 -11.63 8.17 -7.17
N PRO A 69 -12.45 8.31 -6.10
CA PRO A 69 -11.95 8.61 -4.76
C PRO A 69 -11.07 7.46 -4.24
N THR A 70 -10.40 7.67 -3.11
CA THR A 70 -9.61 6.64 -2.43
C THR A 70 -10.24 6.23 -1.12
N MET A 71 -10.02 4.97 -0.72
CA MET A 71 -10.35 4.44 0.62
C MET A 71 -9.22 4.67 1.64
N SER A 72 -8.08 5.22 1.23
CA SER A 72 -6.90 5.42 2.09
C SER A 72 -7.03 6.58 3.09
N GLY A 73 -8.24 7.07 3.33
CA GLY A 73 -8.51 8.07 4.35
C GLY A 73 -8.16 9.51 3.96
N ALA A 74 -8.08 10.38 4.97
CA ALA A 74 -7.98 11.83 4.77
C ALA A 74 -6.67 12.25 4.09
N LEU A 75 -5.54 11.61 4.40
CA LEU A 75 -4.25 11.93 3.78
C LEU A 75 -4.25 11.60 2.29
N GLY A 76 -4.75 10.42 1.91
CA GLY A 76 -4.86 10.01 0.51
C GLY A 76 -5.78 10.95 -0.29
N ASN A 77 -6.92 11.34 0.28
CA ASN A 77 -7.83 12.29 -0.36
C ASN A 77 -7.20 13.69 -0.51
N ALA A 78 -6.47 14.16 0.51
CA ALA A 78 -5.74 15.44 0.44
C ALA A 78 -4.65 15.40 -0.64
N ALA A 79 -3.91 14.30 -0.76
CA ALA A 79 -2.88 14.13 -1.78
C ALA A 79 -3.48 14.11 -3.20
N LEU A 80 -4.62 13.44 -3.43
CA LEU A 80 -5.31 13.46 -4.73
C LEU A 80 -5.83 14.86 -5.12
N ALA A 81 -6.17 15.71 -4.14
CA ALA A 81 -6.63 17.07 -4.37
C ALA A 81 -5.47 18.09 -4.47
N HIS A 82 -4.23 17.68 -4.17
CA HIS A 82 -3.09 18.59 -4.13
C HIS A 82 -2.39 18.66 -5.50
N PRO A 83 -2.10 19.87 -6.05
CA PRO A 83 -1.62 20.06 -7.42
C PRO A 83 -0.24 19.47 -7.68
N ALA A 84 0.60 19.30 -6.65
CA ALA A 84 1.93 18.71 -6.80
C ALA A 84 1.91 17.19 -7.00
N PHE A 85 0.77 16.52 -6.79
CA PHE A 85 0.68 15.08 -6.88
C PHE A 85 0.09 14.59 -8.20
N LYS A 86 0.64 13.51 -8.73
CA LYS A 86 0.08 12.74 -9.84
C LYS A 86 -0.30 11.35 -9.37
N ARG A 87 -1.43 10.83 -9.83
CA ARG A 87 -1.90 9.49 -9.47
C ARG A 87 -1.29 8.42 -10.37
N THR A 88 -0.86 7.29 -9.79
CA THR A 88 -0.37 6.13 -10.54
C THR A 88 -1.53 5.29 -11.10
N PRO A 89 -1.34 4.54 -12.22
CA PRO A 89 -2.45 3.97 -12.97
C PRO A 89 -3.17 2.77 -12.34
N HIS A 90 -2.56 2.05 -11.39
CA HIS A 90 -3.15 0.79 -10.90
C HIS A 90 -4.41 1.01 -10.05
N PRO A 91 -5.61 0.45 -10.43
CA PRO A 91 -6.88 0.77 -9.74
C PRO A 91 -6.92 0.46 -8.25
N LEU A 92 -6.38 -0.72 -7.83
CA LEU A 92 -6.45 -1.13 -6.43
C LEU A 92 -5.32 -0.57 -5.57
N HIS A 93 -4.11 -0.46 -6.12
CA HIS A 93 -2.92 -0.02 -5.39
C HIS A 93 -2.30 1.23 -6.02
N SER A 94 -3.14 2.22 -6.36
CA SER A 94 -2.62 3.51 -6.83
C SER A 94 -1.96 4.31 -5.70
N PHE A 95 -1.08 5.20 -6.09
CA PHE A 95 -0.45 6.20 -5.22
C PHE A 95 -0.66 7.59 -5.79
N ALA A 96 -0.78 8.58 -4.93
CA ALA A 96 -0.49 9.96 -5.28
C ALA A 96 1.02 10.19 -5.07
N VAL A 97 1.71 10.70 -6.08
CA VAL A 97 3.17 10.85 -6.11
C VAL A 97 3.54 12.28 -6.45
N SER A 98 4.41 12.88 -5.64
CA SER A 98 5.04 14.18 -5.93
C SER A 98 6.55 14.06 -5.96
N GLY A 99 7.23 15.04 -6.58
CA GLY A 99 8.69 15.06 -6.72
C GLY A 99 9.21 14.31 -7.95
N SER A 100 10.48 13.91 -7.91
CA SER A 100 11.20 13.35 -9.08
C SER A 100 10.58 12.08 -9.66
N ALA A 101 9.97 11.22 -8.82
CA ALA A 101 9.31 9.98 -9.24
C ALA A 101 7.95 10.19 -9.93
N ALA A 102 7.35 11.38 -9.84
CA ALA A 102 5.95 11.58 -10.22
C ALA A 102 5.66 11.29 -11.69
N MET A 103 6.55 11.67 -12.61
CA MET A 103 6.36 11.45 -14.05
C MET A 103 6.49 9.97 -14.41
N GLU A 104 7.52 9.31 -13.94
CA GLU A 104 7.78 7.89 -14.20
C GLU A 104 6.64 7.03 -13.70
N LEU A 105 6.28 7.16 -12.41
CA LEU A 105 5.26 6.32 -11.78
C LEU A 105 3.84 6.60 -12.29
N SER A 106 3.51 7.85 -12.66
CA SER A 106 2.17 8.15 -13.21
C SER A 106 1.98 7.67 -14.65
N SER A 107 3.07 7.40 -15.39
CA SER A 107 3.05 6.85 -16.74
C SER A 107 3.36 5.35 -16.81
N SER A 108 3.61 4.71 -15.67
CA SER A 108 3.91 3.27 -15.61
C SER A 108 2.78 2.44 -16.20
N LEU A 109 3.13 1.45 -17.02
CA LEU A 109 2.21 0.46 -17.58
C LEU A 109 2.26 -0.88 -16.81
N GLU A 110 2.82 -0.88 -15.60
CA GLU A 110 2.91 -2.07 -14.77
C GLU A 110 1.51 -2.61 -14.45
N ALA A 111 1.27 -3.83 -14.86
CA ALA A 111 0.00 -4.49 -14.67
C ALA A 111 -0.13 -5.13 -13.26
N SER A 112 1.00 -5.49 -12.63
CA SER A 112 0.97 -6.05 -11.28
C SER A 112 0.99 -4.97 -10.21
N SER A 113 0.16 -5.13 -9.18
CA SER A 113 0.19 -4.27 -7.99
C SER A 113 1.58 -4.15 -7.35
N PHE A 114 2.36 -5.22 -7.41
CA PHE A 114 3.65 -5.36 -6.74
C PHE A 114 4.79 -5.72 -7.70
N GLY A 115 4.60 -5.50 -9.00
CA GLY A 115 5.62 -5.74 -10.02
C GLY A 115 6.84 -4.81 -9.91
N PRO A 116 7.92 -5.10 -10.66
CA PRO A 116 9.17 -4.34 -10.56
C PRO A 116 9.03 -2.85 -10.95
N ALA A 117 8.09 -2.49 -11.84
CA ALA A 117 7.81 -1.11 -12.21
C ALA A 117 6.60 -0.52 -11.45
N SER A 118 6.12 -1.19 -10.41
CA SER A 118 5.12 -0.64 -9.47
C SER A 118 5.75 0.40 -8.54
N PRO A 119 4.94 1.22 -7.85
CA PRO A 119 5.46 2.12 -6.81
C PRO A 119 6.27 1.41 -5.72
N PHE A 120 5.94 0.17 -5.38
CA PHE A 120 6.71 -0.64 -4.43
C PHE A 120 8.07 -1.08 -5.00
N GLY A 121 8.10 -1.44 -6.29
CA GLY A 121 9.35 -1.74 -6.98
C GLY A 121 10.26 -0.52 -7.07
N TYR A 122 9.69 0.64 -7.36
CA TYR A 122 10.40 1.92 -7.37
C TYR A 122 11.00 2.23 -5.98
N LEU A 123 10.18 2.15 -4.91
CA LEU A 123 10.63 2.34 -3.53
C LEU A 123 11.81 1.42 -3.17
N TYR A 124 11.75 0.15 -3.57
CA TYR A 124 12.83 -0.79 -3.33
C TYR A 124 14.12 -0.41 -4.07
N GLN A 125 14.00 -0.08 -5.37
CA GLN A 125 15.17 0.24 -6.24
C GLN A 125 15.85 1.55 -5.82
N HIS A 126 15.07 2.52 -5.33
CA HIS A 126 15.55 3.83 -4.90
C HIS A 126 15.78 3.92 -3.38
N ARG A 127 15.90 2.78 -2.69
CA ARG A 127 16.15 2.72 -1.24
C ARG A 127 15.16 3.58 -0.44
N GLY A 128 13.91 3.57 -0.89
CA GLY A 128 12.84 4.36 -0.28
C GLY A 128 12.54 3.96 1.15
N VAL A 129 11.90 4.86 1.87
CA VAL A 129 11.51 4.67 3.26
C VAL A 129 10.00 4.73 3.41
N LEU A 130 9.45 3.93 4.34
CA LEU A 130 8.08 4.06 4.80
C LEU A 130 8.05 4.84 6.11
N VAL A 131 7.27 5.91 6.14
CA VAL A 131 6.99 6.66 7.37
C VAL A 131 5.52 6.52 7.71
N THR A 132 5.22 6.14 8.95
CA THR A 132 3.85 6.11 9.46
C THR A 132 3.66 7.08 10.62
N LEU A 133 2.45 7.64 10.72
CA LEU A 133 2.03 8.49 11.83
C LEU A 133 0.78 7.88 12.48
N ASP A 134 0.86 7.54 13.76
CA ASP A 134 -0.18 6.86 14.56
C ASP A 134 -0.78 5.58 13.91
N LEU A 135 -0.06 4.98 12.96
CA LEU A 135 -0.48 3.77 12.25
C LEU A 135 0.49 2.62 12.58
N PRO A 136 0.00 1.45 13.05
CA PRO A 136 0.86 0.31 13.37
C PRO A 136 1.43 -0.34 12.10
N VAL A 137 2.56 -1.05 12.24
CA VAL A 137 3.27 -1.73 11.15
C VAL A 137 2.34 -2.63 10.34
N ASN A 138 1.51 -3.43 11.01
CA ASN A 138 0.61 -4.37 10.33
C ASN A 138 -0.37 -3.69 9.36
N ASN A 139 -0.74 -2.46 9.62
CA ASN A 139 -1.67 -1.70 8.78
C ASN A 139 -0.95 -0.87 7.69
N ALA A 140 0.38 -0.80 7.75
CA ALA A 140 1.17 0.06 6.88
C ALA A 140 2.15 -0.70 5.98
N LEU A 141 2.62 -1.88 6.38
CA LEU A 141 3.67 -2.60 5.68
C LEU A 141 3.17 -3.34 4.42
N THR A 142 2.40 -2.64 3.58
CA THR A 142 1.96 -3.18 2.27
C THR A 142 3.14 -3.56 1.37
N PHE A 143 4.31 -2.97 1.58
CA PHE A 143 5.57 -3.38 0.96
C PHE A 143 5.90 -4.86 1.19
N GLY A 144 5.44 -5.45 2.30
CA GLY A 144 5.57 -6.89 2.54
C GLY A 144 4.97 -7.73 1.40
N HIS A 145 3.91 -7.27 0.75
CA HIS A 145 3.30 -7.97 -0.39
C HIS A 145 4.16 -7.90 -1.66
N PHE A 146 4.95 -6.84 -1.83
CA PHE A 146 5.97 -6.79 -2.87
C PHE A 146 7.05 -7.86 -2.63
N VAL A 147 7.48 -8.04 -1.37
CA VAL A 147 8.44 -9.09 -1.02
C VAL A 147 7.83 -10.47 -1.27
N GLU A 148 6.57 -10.71 -0.87
CA GLU A 148 5.85 -11.97 -1.13
C GLU A 148 5.76 -12.29 -2.62
N GLU A 149 5.48 -11.31 -3.48
CA GLU A 149 5.42 -11.50 -4.93
C GLU A 149 6.79 -11.87 -5.51
N ARG A 150 7.86 -11.21 -5.08
CA ARG A 150 9.23 -11.51 -5.52
C ARG A 150 9.71 -12.87 -5.05
N GLU A 151 9.36 -13.27 -3.83
CA GLU A 151 9.67 -14.59 -3.26
C GLU A 151 8.71 -15.69 -3.76
N ARG A 152 7.70 -15.36 -4.55
CA ARG A 152 6.72 -16.29 -5.15
C ARG A 152 6.08 -17.22 -4.12
N VAL A 153 5.66 -16.68 -3.01
CA VAL A 153 5.08 -17.46 -1.91
C VAL A 153 3.88 -18.29 -2.35
N ALA A 154 3.82 -19.55 -1.96
CA ALA A 154 2.83 -20.52 -2.45
C ALA A 154 1.39 -20.24 -1.98
N TYR A 155 1.20 -19.47 -0.90
CA TYR A 155 -0.12 -19.12 -0.36
C TYR A 155 -0.78 -17.92 -1.06
N ARG A 156 -0.16 -17.38 -2.11
CA ARG A 156 -0.72 -16.36 -3.00
C ARG A 156 -0.76 -16.85 -4.44
N TYR A 157 -1.53 -16.19 -5.26
CA TYR A 157 -1.64 -16.44 -6.71
C TYR A 157 -1.97 -15.15 -7.45
N TYR A 158 -1.64 -15.10 -8.73
CA TYR A 158 -2.05 -13.99 -9.58
C TYR A 158 -3.49 -14.15 -10.00
N GLN A 159 -4.24 -13.07 -9.81
CA GLN A 159 -5.58 -12.92 -10.34
C GLN A 159 -5.61 -11.77 -11.32
N ALA A 160 -6.12 -12.01 -12.52
CA ALA A 160 -6.42 -10.97 -13.48
C ALA A 160 -7.76 -10.31 -13.12
N MET A 161 -7.80 -8.98 -13.19
CA MET A 161 -9.01 -8.17 -13.03
C MET A 161 -9.08 -7.14 -14.16
N ARG A 162 -10.24 -7.00 -14.77
CA ARG A 162 -10.52 -6.03 -15.82
C ARG A 162 -11.25 -4.83 -15.25
N PHE A 163 -10.93 -3.66 -15.75
CA PHE A 163 -11.59 -2.41 -15.35
C PHE A 163 -12.04 -1.63 -16.58
N ASN A 164 -13.23 -1.04 -16.49
CA ASN A 164 -13.67 0.01 -17.41
C ASN A 164 -12.89 1.29 -17.02
N TYR A 165 -11.75 1.48 -17.65
CA TYR A 165 -10.69 2.40 -17.25
C TYR A 165 -10.78 3.70 -18.03
N THR A 166 -10.72 4.85 -17.34
CA THR A 166 -10.53 6.16 -17.96
C THR A 166 -9.18 6.71 -17.52
N ASP A 167 -8.31 7.00 -18.48
CA ASP A 167 -6.95 7.49 -18.24
C ASP A 167 -6.88 8.99 -17.90
N ALA A 168 -5.64 9.52 -17.76
CA ALA A 168 -5.40 10.92 -17.43
C ALA A 168 -5.83 11.89 -18.55
N THR A 169 -6.00 11.44 -19.79
CA THR A 169 -6.45 12.26 -20.92
C THR A 169 -7.97 12.22 -21.09
N GLY A 170 -8.67 11.34 -20.36
CA GLY A 170 -10.10 11.12 -20.48
C GLY A 170 -10.46 10.01 -21.45
N VAL A 171 -9.49 9.30 -22.03
CA VAL A 171 -9.74 8.18 -22.95
C VAL A 171 -10.20 6.96 -22.17
N ALA A 172 -11.34 6.43 -22.57
CA ALA A 172 -11.92 5.21 -21.99
C ALA A 172 -11.39 3.96 -22.72
N SER A 173 -11.09 2.92 -21.96
CA SER A 173 -10.64 1.62 -22.46
C SER A 173 -10.96 0.52 -21.44
N VAL A 174 -10.89 -0.76 -21.87
CA VAL A 174 -10.87 -1.87 -20.92
C VAL A 174 -9.42 -2.26 -20.70
N ARG A 175 -8.97 -2.23 -19.44
CA ARG A 175 -7.60 -2.61 -19.06
C ARG A 175 -7.61 -3.77 -18.09
N GLU A 176 -6.65 -4.68 -18.24
CA GLU A 176 -6.43 -5.79 -17.33
C GLU A 176 -5.25 -5.49 -16.41
N PHE A 177 -5.45 -5.74 -15.11
CA PHE A 177 -4.44 -5.64 -14.08
C PHE A 177 -4.31 -6.98 -13.35
N ARG A 178 -3.15 -7.25 -12.78
CA ARG A 178 -2.88 -8.46 -12.02
C ARG A 178 -2.67 -8.14 -10.56
N ILE A 179 -3.27 -8.94 -9.71
CA ILE A 179 -3.17 -8.81 -8.26
C ILE A 179 -2.60 -10.09 -7.72
N PHE A 180 -1.54 -9.99 -6.91
CA PHE A 180 -0.99 -11.12 -6.18
C PHE A 180 -1.78 -11.32 -4.89
N THR A 181 -2.93 -12.00 -5.01
CA THR A 181 -3.91 -12.15 -3.93
C THR A 181 -3.67 -13.41 -3.11
N LYS A 182 -4.07 -13.40 -1.84
CA LYS A 182 -3.93 -14.54 -0.94
C LYS A 182 -4.99 -15.61 -1.20
N ARG A 183 -4.65 -16.88 -0.99
CA ARG A 183 -5.60 -18.00 -1.00
C ARG A 183 -6.52 -17.91 0.23
N LEU A 184 -7.72 -18.52 0.12
CA LEU A 184 -8.68 -18.57 1.22
C LEU A 184 -8.09 -19.26 2.45
N GLY A 185 -8.45 -18.78 3.64
CA GLY A 185 -7.96 -19.32 4.92
C GLY A 185 -6.58 -18.85 5.35
N HIS A 186 -5.87 -18.11 4.48
CA HIS A 186 -4.58 -17.53 4.83
C HIS A 186 -4.73 -16.13 5.41
N HIS A 187 -4.01 -15.85 6.47
CA HIS A 187 -3.97 -14.56 7.13
C HIS A 187 -2.52 -14.09 7.26
N MET A 188 -2.33 -12.79 7.10
CA MET A 188 -1.05 -12.14 7.25
C MET A 188 -1.10 -11.20 8.44
N ASP A 189 -0.06 -11.24 9.27
CA ASP A 189 0.16 -10.31 10.37
C ASP A 189 1.65 -9.96 10.44
N PHE A 190 1.99 -8.73 10.08
CA PHE A 190 3.36 -8.23 10.12
C PHE A 190 3.81 -7.74 11.50
N THR A 191 2.92 -7.73 12.50
CA THR A 191 3.28 -7.34 13.87
C THR A 191 4.47 -8.12 14.42
N PRO A 192 4.57 -9.46 14.24
CA PRO A 192 5.72 -10.22 14.73
C PRO A 192 7.05 -9.82 14.08
N MET A 193 7.02 -9.19 12.89
CA MET A 193 8.24 -8.73 12.20
C MET A 193 8.86 -7.49 12.85
N GLU A 194 8.12 -6.73 13.65
CA GLU A 194 8.62 -5.47 14.21
C GLU A 194 9.95 -5.63 14.94
N THR A 195 10.05 -6.63 15.82
CA THR A 195 11.28 -6.91 16.57
C THR A 195 12.45 -7.32 15.67
N ALA A 196 12.19 -8.10 14.62
CA ALA A 196 13.21 -8.51 13.67
C ALA A 196 13.73 -7.32 12.85
N LEU A 197 12.82 -6.46 12.39
CA LEU A 197 13.15 -5.24 11.67
C LEU A 197 13.93 -4.23 12.54
N GLU A 198 13.57 -4.09 13.83
CA GLU A 198 14.31 -3.27 14.78
C GLU A 198 15.73 -3.78 15.01
N ARG A 199 15.90 -5.09 15.26
CA ARG A 199 17.21 -5.72 15.46
C ARG A 199 18.11 -5.57 14.23
N ALA A 200 17.53 -5.60 13.03
CA ALA A 200 18.24 -5.38 11.79
C ALA A 200 18.54 -3.89 11.50
N GLY A 201 18.08 -2.98 12.36
CA GLY A 201 18.22 -1.53 12.14
C GLY A 201 17.33 -0.98 11.02
N ALA A 202 16.44 -1.82 10.45
CA ALA A 202 15.54 -1.43 9.37
C ALA A 202 14.33 -0.63 9.87
N LEU A 203 13.94 -0.78 11.15
CA LEU A 203 12.82 -0.08 11.76
C LEU A 203 13.29 0.78 12.93
N ARG A 204 12.86 2.04 12.93
CA ARG A 204 13.01 2.99 14.05
C ARG A 204 11.63 3.56 14.39
N ARG A 205 11.41 3.86 15.66
CA ARG A 205 10.16 4.49 16.10
C ARG A 205 10.39 5.55 17.16
N GLY A 206 9.44 6.41 17.35
CA GLY A 206 9.46 7.42 18.39
C GLY A 206 8.12 8.13 18.55
N VAL A 207 8.13 9.15 19.39
CA VAL A 207 6.97 10.01 19.63
C VAL A 207 7.41 11.45 19.47
N PHE A 208 6.62 12.24 18.77
CA PHE A 208 6.78 13.69 18.68
C PHE A 208 5.42 14.34 18.91
N ASP A 209 5.33 15.21 19.87
CA ASP A 209 4.09 15.89 20.28
C ASP A 209 2.89 14.92 20.41
N GLY A 210 3.11 13.78 21.11
CA GLY A 210 2.10 12.76 21.33
C GLY A 210 1.70 11.97 20.09
N THR A 211 2.28 12.23 18.90
CA THR A 211 2.13 11.43 17.68
C THR A 211 3.22 10.36 17.63
N ARG A 212 2.82 9.10 17.56
CA ARG A 212 3.76 8.00 17.33
C ARG A 212 4.15 7.99 15.85
N TRP A 213 5.43 7.81 15.59
CA TRP A 213 5.93 7.62 14.25
C TRP A 213 6.77 6.34 14.16
N ILE A 214 6.72 5.72 12.99
CA ILE A 214 7.58 4.60 12.62
C ILE A 214 8.25 4.97 11.30
N HIS A 215 9.55 4.68 11.19
CA HIS A 215 10.34 4.80 9.99
C HIS A 215 10.90 3.42 9.65
N ILE A 216 10.69 2.95 8.42
CA ILE A 216 11.21 1.69 7.92
C ILE A 216 12.03 1.95 6.66
N ASP A 217 13.32 1.62 6.69
CA ASP A 217 14.17 1.53 5.49
C ASP A 217 13.76 0.27 4.72
N LEU A 218 13.14 0.44 3.55
CA LEU A 218 12.56 -0.67 2.79
C LEU A 218 13.63 -1.56 2.16
N ALA A 219 14.79 -1.02 1.83
CA ALA A 219 15.92 -1.79 1.32
C ALA A 219 16.52 -2.69 2.41
N ALA A 220 16.65 -2.18 3.63
CA ALA A 220 17.09 -2.97 4.78
C ALA A 220 16.00 -3.94 5.29
N ALA A 221 14.73 -3.61 5.15
CA ALA A 221 13.61 -4.47 5.54
C ALA A 221 13.42 -5.67 4.60
N TYR A 222 13.71 -5.50 3.30
CA TYR A 222 13.53 -6.56 2.30
C TYR A 222 14.17 -7.89 2.71
N PRO A 223 15.49 -7.98 2.99
CA PRO A 223 16.12 -9.25 3.33
C PRO A 223 15.56 -9.88 4.61
N VAL A 224 15.15 -9.08 5.59
CA VAL A 224 14.55 -9.57 6.84
C VAL A 224 13.20 -10.24 6.58
N ILE A 225 12.36 -9.59 5.77
CA ILE A 225 11.05 -10.13 5.39
C ILE A 225 11.23 -11.37 4.51
N ALA A 226 12.10 -11.32 3.50
CA ALA A 226 12.35 -12.41 2.57
C ALA A 226 12.87 -13.65 3.29
N GLU A 227 13.81 -13.52 4.22
CA GLU A 227 14.32 -14.63 5.02
C GLU A 227 13.21 -15.28 5.87
N ASN A 228 12.37 -14.44 6.51
CA ASN A 228 11.22 -14.97 7.24
C ASN A 228 10.26 -15.78 6.35
N LEU A 229 9.99 -15.31 5.14
CA LEU A 229 9.12 -16.01 4.18
C LEU A 229 9.71 -17.33 3.71
N ARG A 230 11.03 -17.38 3.46
CA ARG A 230 11.75 -18.60 3.01
C ARG A 230 11.86 -19.64 4.12
N SER A 231 12.05 -19.22 5.35
CA SER A 231 12.20 -20.13 6.51
C SER A 231 10.88 -20.71 7.01
N GLY A 232 9.78 -20.54 6.25
CA GLY A 232 8.48 -21.10 6.60
C GLY A 232 7.72 -20.31 7.68
N GLY A 233 8.06 -19.04 7.88
CA GLY A 233 7.31 -18.15 8.78
C GLY A 233 7.65 -18.34 10.25
N SER A 234 8.92 -18.47 10.57
CA SER A 234 9.41 -18.63 11.96
C SER A 234 8.91 -17.54 12.93
N VAL A 235 8.48 -16.40 12.42
CA VAL A 235 7.94 -15.27 13.19
C VAL A 235 6.39 -15.22 13.15
N GLY A 236 5.73 -16.17 12.47
CA GLY A 236 4.27 -16.25 12.45
C GLY A 236 3.55 -15.22 11.59
N VAL A 237 4.28 -14.59 10.64
CA VAL A 237 3.71 -13.59 9.71
C VAL A 237 2.58 -14.18 8.86
N HIS A 238 2.70 -15.43 8.46
CA HIS A 238 1.71 -16.13 7.67
C HIS A 238 1.12 -17.30 8.44
N GLN A 239 -0.23 -17.36 8.50
CA GLN A 239 -0.95 -18.44 9.17
C GLN A 239 -2.09 -18.93 8.27
N PHE A 240 -2.20 -20.27 8.19
CA PHE A 240 -3.40 -20.91 7.66
C PHE A 240 -4.25 -21.42 8.81
N ARG A 241 -5.57 -21.14 8.77
CA ARG A 241 -6.52 -21.69 9.74
C ARG A 241 -7.79 -22.12 9.01
N TRP A 242 -8.21 -23.37 9.19
CA TRP A 242 -9.36 -23.95 8.51
C TRP A 242 -10.67 -23.18 8.75
N TYR A 243 -10.88 -22.61 9.95
CA TYR A 243 -12.08 -21.83 10.25
C TYR A 243 -12.09 -20.48 9.51
N TRP A 244 -10.94 -19.89 9.22
CA TRP A 244 -10.85 -18.73 8.32
C TRP A 244 -11.17 -19.14 6.88
N TRP A 245 -10.72 -20.32 6.46
CA TRP A 245 -11.06 -20.86 5.15
C TRP A 245 -12.58 -21.02 5.00
N VAL A 246 -13.27 -21.60 5.98
CA VAL A 246 -14.74 -21.74 6.00
C VAL A 246 -15.41 -20.36 5.96
N ARG A 247 -14.98 -19.43 6.82
CA ARG A 247 -15.51 -18.06 6.86
C ARG A 247 -15.35 -17.35 5.52
N ASP A 248 -14.16 -17.42 4.93
CA ASP A 248 -13.83 -16.75 3.68
C ASP A 248 -14.60 -17.38 2.52
N HIS A 249 -14.78 -18.70 2.55
CA HIS A 249 -15.59 -19.42 1.57
C HIS A 249 -17.07 -19.01 1.62
N ILE A 250 -17.64 -18.91 2.82
CA ILE A 250 -19.01 -18.42 3.02
C ILE A 250 -19.15 -16.98 2.50
N LYS A 251 -18.22 -16.10 2.87
CA LYS A 251 -18.23 -14.71 2.35
C LYS A 251 -18.17 -14.67 0.82
N HIS A 252 -17.36 -15.52 0.21
CA HIS A 252 -17.24 -15.65 -1.24
C HIS A 252 -18.55 -16.10 -1.90
N LEU A 253 -19.21 -17.11 -1.34
CA LEU A 253 -20.52 -17.59 -1.82
C LEU A 253 -21.60 -16.50 -1.71
N LEU A 254 -21.65 -15.79 -0.58
CA LEU A 254 -22.60 -14.70 -0.34
C LEU A 254 -22.36 -13.51 -1.29
N ALA A 255 -21.11 -13.15 -1.56
CA ALA A 255 -20.77 -12.11 -2.51
C ALA A 255 -21.19 -12.50 -3.94
N LYS A 256 -20.95 -13.76 -4.33
CA LYS A 256 -21.39 -14.31 -5.63
C LYS A 256 -22.91 -14.31 -5.76
N ALA A 257 -23.63 -14.68 -4.71
CA ALA A 257 -25.11 -14.66 -4.70
C ALA A 257 -25.68 -13.23 -4.82
N ARG A 258 -24.92 -12.21 -4.40
CA ARG A 258 -25.31 -10.79 -4.53
C ARG A 258 -24.86 -10.15 -5.85
N GLY A 259 -24.33 -10.96 -6.80
CA GLY A 259 -23.82 -10.44 -8.08
C GLY A 259 -22.48 -9.67 -7.96
N VAL A 260 -21.89 -9.64 -6.77
CA VAL A 260 -20.53 -9.14 -6.56
C VAL A 260 -19.61 -10.31 -6.87
N VAL A 261 -18.88 -10.25 -7.99
CA VAL A 261 -17.93 -11.32 -8.34
C VAL A 261 -16.69 -11.13 -7.46
N PRO A 262 -16.56 -11.94 -6.39
CA PRO A 262 -15.31 -11.93 -5.63
C PRO A 262 -14.20 -12.52 -6.51
N PRO A 263 -12.95 -12.26 -6.22
CA PRO A 263 -11.81 -12.88 -6.88
C PRO A 263 -11.99 -14.40 -6.93
N THR A 264 -12.09 -14.97 -8.12
CA THR A 264 -12.31 -16.41 -8.29
C THR A 264 -11.02 -17.17 -8.03
N ASP A 265 -11.01 -18.03 -7.02
CA ASP A 265 -9.94 -18.99 -6.79
C ASP A 265 -10.03 -20.13 -7.83
N HIS A 266 -9.50 -19.88 -9.03
CA HIS A 266 -9.38 -20.92 -10.07
C HIS A 266 -8.32 -21.98 -9.73
N ALA A 267 -7.54 -21.82 -8.68
CA ALA A 267 -6.51 -22.77 -8.27
C ALA A 267 -7.01 -23.85 -7.28
N ALA A 268 -8.30 -23.82 -6.89
CA ALA A 268 -8.88 -24.86 -6.03
C ALA A 268 -9.21 -26.18 -6.78
N ARG A 269 -8.86 -26.31 -8.06
CA ARG A 269 -9.02 -27.55 -8.83
C ARG A 269 -7.68 -28.10 -9.22
N LYS A 270 -7.00 -28.79 -8.29
CA LYS A 270 -6.36 -30.10 -8.51
C LYS A 270 -5.79 -30.65 -7.19
N PRO A 271 -6.01 -31.95 -6.91
CA PRO A 271 -5.46 -32.61 -5.75
C PRO A 271 -3.93 -32.71 -5.84
#